data_36039535a6fd618d6ea314a53bd486aa
#
_entry.id   36039535a6fd618d6ea314a53bd486aa
#
_cell.length_a   1.000
_cell.length_b   1.000
_cell.length_c   1.000
_cell.angle_alpha   90.00
_cell.angle_beta   90.00
_cell.angle_gamma   90.00
#
_symmetry.space_group_name_H-M   'P 1'
#
loop_
_entity.id
_entity.type
_entity.pdbx_description
1 polymer ?
#
loop_
_entity_poly.entity_id
_entity_poly.type
_entity_poly.pdbx_seq_one_letter_code
_entity_poly.pdbx_strand_id
1 'polypeptide(L)'
;MKNMTLKNITAACHGTFHGDSSFLEKEITGVAIDSRKAAPGFLFVPLKGARVDGHTFIPQVMEQGALATLTEEDPSSLTCPCIHVESCEKALRDIAAFYRMQLDIKVVGITGSVGKTSTKETIASVLSRKYNVLKTEGNFNNGIGLPLTIFNLTEEHEVAVLEMGIDHFGEMHELASISQPDICVITNIGLTHMENLGSRDGILKAKTEVFDHLRPNASVILNGDDDKLSTVAEVQGKKPVFFGLSDQLDAYADGIVSQGLRGTDAVLHLPLGEINVHIPVPGNHMVYNALAGACVGMKLGLTLEEIQTGISSLKTIAGRTNLIDTGSLLIIDDCYNANPVSMKSSLDVLSTATGRTVAVMGDMYELGDKENELHYNTGAHAAEIGIDVICCIGELSHHAYEGAKACAKSSAVLYFKTKQDFLGKIRNVVKKDDTILVKASHGMEFPEIIDVLRQMKF
;
A
#
# COMPACT_ATOMS: atom_id res chain seq x y z
N MET A 1 -17.85 3.85 -19.98
CA MET A 1 -18.00 3.52 -18.52
C MET A 1 -19.50 3.42 -18.25
N LYS A 2 -19.95 2.36 -17.57
CA LYS A 2 -21.38 2.09 -17.36
C LYS A 2 -22.12 3.23 -16.67
N ASN A 3 -23.18 3.71 -17.30
CA ASN A 3 -24.10 4.74 -16.78
C ASN A 3 -23.40 6.09 -16.41
N MET A 4 -22.23 6.36 -16.98
CA MET A 4 -21.45 7.58 -16.73
C MET A 4 -21.74 8.66 -17.77
N THR A 5 -23.03 9.02 -17.91
CA THR A 5 -23.45 10.17 -18.74
C THR A 5 -23.08 11.49 -18.03
N LEU A 6 -22.84 12.56 -18.79
CA LEU A 6 -22.55 13.89 -18.18
C LEU A 6 -23.69 14.35 -17.27
N LYS A 7 -24.93 13.97 -17.54
CA LYS A 7 -26.09 14.24 -16.69
C LYS A 7 -25.95 13.55 -15.33
N ASN A 8 -25.63 12.26 -15.33
CA ASN A 8 -25.47 11.49 -14.10
C ASN A 8 -24.25 11.96 -13.29
N ILE A 9 -23.14 12.29 -13.97
CA ILE A 9 -21.95 12.86 -13.36
C ILE A 9 -22.26 14.19 -12.70
N THR A 10 -22.98 15.08 -13.40
CA THR A 10 -23.39 16.40 -12.86
C THR A 10 -24.21 16.24 -11.59
N ALA A 11 -25.15 15.28 -11.58
CA ALA A 11 -25.95 14.98 -10.40
C ALA A 11 -25.09 14.39 -9.27
N ALA A 12 -24.19 13.45 -9.58
CA ALA A 12 -23.36 12.77 -8.60
C ALA A 12 -22.41 13.72 -7.86
N CYS A 13 -21.83 14.70 -8.55
CA CYS A 13 -20.91 15.67 -7.94
C CYS A 13 -21.61 16.97 -7.51
N HIS A 14 -22.94 17.04 -7.54
CA HIS A 14 -23.73 18.23 -7.20
C HIS A 14 -23.31 19.49 -7.97
N GLY A 15 -22.83 19.31 -9.22
CA GLY A 15 -22.36 20.39 -10.07
C GLY A 15 -23.46 21.04 -10.92
N THR A 16 -23.06 21.99 -11.73
CA THR A 16 -23.90 22.63 -12.74
C THR A 16 -23.28 22.46 -14.12
N PHE A 17 -24.01 21.84 -15.05
CA PHE A 17 -23.53 21.65 -16.41
C PHE A 17 -23.65 22.93 -17.23
N HIS A 18 -22.60 23.26 -17.97
CA HIS A 18 -22.53 24.36 -18.92
C HIS A 18 -22.10 23.82 -20.29
N GLY A 19 -22.89 24.06 -21.32
CA GLY A 19 -22.67 23.59 -22.68
C GLY A 19 -23.97 23.26 -23.40
N ASP A 20 -23.87 22.70 -24.60
CA ASP A 20 -25.03 22.22 -25.34
C ASP A 20 -25.66 21.01 -24.64
N SER A 21 -26.96 21.05 -24.40
CA SER A 21 -27.72 20.01 -23.71
C SER A 21 -27.65 18.65 -24.40
N SER A 22 -27.33 18.59 -25.70
CA SER A 22 -27.08 17.32 -26.40
C SER A 22 -25.89 16.51 -25.87
N PHE A 23 -25.02 17.12 -25.08
CA PHE A 23 -23.92 16.42 -24.43
C PHE A 23 -24.35 15.69 -23.16
N LEU A 24 -25.44 16.07 -22.51
CA LEU A 24 -25.87 15.51 -21.23
C LEU A 24 -26.02 13.99 -21.22
N GLU A 25 -26.53 13.43 -22.32
CA GLU A 25 -26.76 11.96 -22.44
C GLU A 25 -25.51 11.21 -22.98
N LYS A 26 -24.41 11.91 -23.29
CA LYS A 26 -23.18 11.25 -23.74
C LYS A 26 -22.43 10.66 -22.55
N GLU A 27 -22.03 9.40 -22.69
CA GLU A 27 -21.19 8.70 -21.69
C GLU A 27 -19.72 9.01 -21.89
N ILE A 28 -18.99 9.18 -20.77
CA ILE A 28 -17.55 9.26 -20.78
C ILE A 28 -16.94 7.87 -20.96
N THR A 29 -15.72 7.82 -21.52
CA THR A 29 -14.95 6.59 -21.69
C THR A 29 -13.88 6.41 -20.60
N GLY A 30 -13.54 7.47 -19.86
CA GLY A 30 -12.58 7.47 -18.77
C GLY A 30 -12.52 8.80 -18.04
N VAL A 31 -11.72 8.84 -16.98
CA VAL A 31 -11.47 10.05 -16.18
C VAL A 31 -9.96 10.28 -16.11
N ALA A 32 -9.50 11.51 -16.30
CA ALA A 32 -8.10 11.89 -16.18
C ALA A 32 -7.95 13.14 -15.31
N ILE A 33 -6.93 13.12 -14.44
CA ILE A 33 -6.44 14.29 -13.67
C ILE A 33 -5.12 14.82 -14.22
N ASP A 34 -4.43 14.04 -15.04
CA ASP A 34 -3.18 14.37 -15.71
C ASP A 34 -3.46 14.64 -17.19
N SER A 35 -3.19 15.86 -17.67
CA SER A 35 -3.44 16.29 -19.05
C SER A 35 -2.73 15.41 -20.10
N ARG A 36 -1.62 14.76 -19.72
CA ARG A 36 -0.86 13.85 -20.59
C ARG A 36 -1.54 12.49 -20.80
N LYS A 37 -2.50 12.15 -19.92
CA LYS A 37 -3.27 10.89 -19.94
C LYS A 37 -4.69 11.07 -20.46
N ALA A 38 -5.07 12.32 -20.79
CA ALA A 38 -6.37 12.59 -21.37
C ALA A 38 -6.48 11.94 -22.76
N ALA A 39 -7.66 11.42 -23.06
CA ALA A 39 -7.97 10.72 -24.31
C ALA A 39 -9.37 11.10 -24.82
N PRO A 40 -9.70 10.79 -26.08
CA PRO A 40 -11.02 11.06 -26.61
C PRO A 40 -12.15 10.44 -25.78
N GLY A 41 -13.16 11.25 -25.47
CA GLY A 41 -14.29 10.82 -24.66
C GLY A 41 -14.08 10.88 -23.14
N PHE A 42 -12.90 11.28 -22.64
CA PHE A 42 -12.63 11.38 -21.20
C PHE A 42 -13.31 12.60 -20.57
N LEU A 43 -13.59 12.48 -19.28
CA LEU A 43 -13.81 13.62 -18.39
C LEU A 43 -12.46 14.04 -17.81
N PHE A 44 -12.10 15.31 -17.98
CA PHE A 44 -10.92 15.87 -17.33
C PHE A 44 -11.30 16.49 -15.99
N VAL A 45 -10.53 16.17 -14.95
CA VAL A 45 -10.70 16.73 -13.60
C VAL A 45 -9.45 17.53 -13.25
N PRO A 46 -9.45 18.86 -13.43
CA PRO A 46 -8.31 19.69 -13.09
C PRO A 46 -8.17 19.80 -11.57
N LEU A 47 -7.02 19.41 -11.04
CA LEU A 47 -6.69 19.57 -9.63
C LEU A 47 -5.68 20.70 -9.44
N LYS A 48 -5.84 21.49 -8.37
CA LYS A 48 -4.86 22.51 -7.97
C LYS A 48 -3.72 21.84 -7.20
N GLY A 49 -2.59 21.69 -7.84
CA GLY A 49 -1.37 21.20 -7.21
C GLY A 49 -0.54 22.31 -6.58
N ALA A 50 0.45 21.96 -5.75
CA ALA A 50 1.32 22.93 -5.08
C ALA A 50 2.13 23.83 -6.04
N ARG A 51 2.39 23.38 -7.27
CA ARG A 51 3.22 24.09 -8.26
C ARG A 51 2.46 24.50 -9.52
N VAL A 52 1.40 23.81 -9.85
CA VAL A 52 0.69 23.98 -11.13
C VAL A 52 -0.81 23.80 -10.88
N ASP A 53 -1.63 24.70 -11.44
CA ASP A 53 -3.07 24.58 -11.47
C ASP A 53 -3.50 23.80 -12.73
N GLY A 54 -4.21 22.68 -12.51
CA GLY A 54 -4.72 21.82 -13.57
C GLY A 54 -5.66 22.53 -14.55
N HIS A 55 -6.37 23.59 -14.13
CA HIS A 55 -7.28 24.34 -14.98
C HIS A 55 -6.58 24.94 -16.21
N THR A 56 -5.31 25.28 -16.10
CA THR A 56 -4.49 25.80 -17.22
C THR A 56 -4.38 24.84 -18.40
N PHE A 57 -4.61 23.54 -18.20
CA PHE A 57 -4.53 22.51 -19.23
C PHE A 57 -5.87 22.21 -19.91
N ILE A 58 -6.97 22.81 -19.48
CA ILE A 58 -8.30 22.56 -20.07
C ILE A 58 -8.30 22.73 -21.61
N PRO A 59 -7.76 23.81 -22.18
CA PRO A 59 -7.76 23.97 -23.64
C PRO A 59 -7.03 22.82 -24.36
N GLN A 60 -5.85 22.45 -23.88
CA GLN A 60 -5.04 21.37 -24.43
C GLN A 60 -5.78 20.01 -24.38
N VAL A 61 -6.41 19.70 -23.26
CA VAL A 61 -7.12 18.43 -23.07
C VAL A 61 -8.36 18.34 -23.97
N MET A 62 -9.05 19.45 -24.17
CA MET A 62 -10.18 19.51 -25.08
C MET A 62 -9.76 19.33 -26.55
N GLU A 63 -8.61 19.89 -26.94
CA GLU A 63 -8.01 19.64 -28.27
C GLU A 63 -7.64 18.18 -28.49
N GLN A 64 -7.29 17.44 -27.41
CA GLN A 64 -7.02 16.00 -27.43
C GLN A 64 -8.31 15.16 -27.53
N GLY A 65 -9.49 15.80 -27.50
CA GLY A 65 -10.77 15.14 -27.70
C GLY A 65 -11.50 14.71 -26.42
N ALA A 66 -11.13 15.24 -25.25
CA ALA A 66 -11.92 15.03 -24.04
C ALA A 66 -13.39 15.46 -24.27
N LEU A 67 -14.32 14.73 -23.67
CA LEU A 67 -15.76 14.99 -23.83
C LEU A 67 -16.18 16.23 -23.05
N ALA A 68 -15.67 16.41 -21.84
CA ALA A 68 -15.96 17.52 -20.95
C ALA A 68 -14.86 17.69 -19.90
N THR A 69 -14.90 18.80 -19.17
CA THR A 69 -14.06 19.06 -18.01
C THR A 69 -14.89 19.39 -16.78
N LEU A 70 -14.36 19.17 -15.57
CA LEU A 70 -14.81 19.90 -14.39
C LEU A 70 -14.13 21.27 -14.35
N THR A 71 -14.67 22.18 -13.57
CA THR A 71 -14.04 23.48 -13.27
C THR A 71 -14.54 24.05 -11.94
N GLU A 72 -13.63 24.68 -11.20
CA GLU A 72 -13.93 25.50 -10.02
C GLU A 72 -14.00 26.99 -10.39
N GLU A 73 -13.61 27.34 -11.63
CA GLU A 73 -13.58 28.70 -12.14
C GLU A 73 -14.88 29.07 -12.85
N ASP A 74 -15.06 30.35 -13.15
CA ASP A 74 -16.23 30.84 -13.88
C ASP A 74 -16.39 30.11 -15.22
N PRO A 75 -17.44 29.30 -15.40
CA PRO A 75 -17.65 28.52 -16.61
C PRO A 75 -17.89 29.39 -17.86
N SER A 76 -18.24 30.65 -17.71
CA SER A 76 -18.44 31.59 -18.86
C SER A 76 -17.14 31.86 -19.63
N SER A 77 -15.98 31.59 -19.01
CA SER A 77 -14.67 31.72 -19.66
C SER A 77 -14.35 30.53 -20.59
N LEU A 78 -15.10 29.42 -20.49
CA LEU A 78 -14.86 28.21 -21.26
C LEU A 78 -15.82 28.09 -22.45
N THR A 79 -15.27 27.67 -23.60
CA THR A 79 -16.05 27.40 -24.83
C THR A 79 -16.37 25.91 -25.03
N CYS A 80 -16.04 25.09 -24.08
CA CYS A 80 -16.23 23.61 -24.11
C CYS A 80 -17.29 23.19 -23.11
N PRO A 81 -17.85 21.96 -23.26
CA PRO A 81 -18.72 21.37 -22.24
C PRO A 81 -17.98 21.24 -20.91
N CYS A 82 -18.54 21.82 -19.85
CA CYS A 82 -17.96 21.73 -18.52
C CYS A 82 -19.03 21.55 -17.43
N ILE A 83 -18.61 21.01 -16.30
CA ILE A 83 -19.42 20.90 -15.09
C ILE A 83 -18.74 21.77 -14.03
N HIS A 84 -19.41 22.85 -13.64
CA HIS A 84 -18.94 23.74 -12.57
C HIS A 84 -19.23 23.11 -11.22
N VAL A 85 -18.22 23.03 -10.37
CA VAL A 85 -18.26 22.43 -9.03
C VAL A 85 -17.55 23.33 -8.03
N GLU A 86 -17.90 23.20 -6.76
CA GLU A 86 -17.25 23.93 -5.67
C GLU A 86 -15.79 23.43 -5.45
N SER A 87 -15.55 22.12 -5.61
CA SER A 87 -14.23 21.49 -5.48
C SER A 87 -14.12 20.33 -6.46
N CYS A 88 -13.13 20.40 -7.35
CA CYS A 88 -12.81 19.32 -8.28
C CYS A 88 -12.34 18.05 -7.57
N GLU A 89 -11.64 18.19 -6.45
CA GLU A 89 -11.19 17.04 -5.65
C GLU A 89 -12.37 16.33 -4.99
N LYS A 90 -13.30 17.08 -4.38
CA LYS A 90 -14.52 16.48 -3.82
C LYS A 90 -15.36 15.84 -4.92
N ALA A 91 -15.54 16.51 -6.06
CA ALA A 91 -16.28 15.99 -7.20
C ALA A 91 -15.66 14.69 -7.74
N LEU A 92 -14.32 14.57 -7.78
CA LEU A 92 -13.62 13.35 -8.18
C LEU A 92 -14.04 12.17 -7.28
N ARG A 93 -14.11 12.39 -5.97
CA ARG A 93 -14.53 11.39 -4.98
C ARG A 93 -16.02 11.01 -5.16
N ASP A 94 -16.89 11.99 -5.26
CA ASP A 94 -18.33 11.79 -5.44
C ASP A 94 -18.64 11.00 -6.73
N ILE A 95 -17.97 11.34 -7.83
CA ILE A 95 -18.08 10.64 -9.12
C ILE A 95 -17.60 9.20 -9.02
N ALA A 96 -16.47 8.96 -8.30
CA ALA A 96 -15.95 7.62 -8.10
C ALA A 96 -16.90 6.76 -7.24
N ALA A 97 -17.45 7.32 -6.17
CA ALA A 97 -18.46 6.66 -5.34
C ALA A 97 -19.72 6.29 -6.17
N PHE A 98 -20.20 7.22 -7.00
CA PHE A 98 -21.30 6.95 -7.92
C PHE A 98 -20.96 5.83 -8.89
N TYR A 99 -19.79 5.88 -9.56
CA TYR A 99 -19.39 4.83 -10.52
C TYR A 99 -19.26 3.47 -9.86
N ARG A 100 -18.63 3.41 -8.66
CA ARG A 100 -18.51 2.16 -7.88
C ARG A 100 -19.87 1.49 -7.68
N MET A 101 -20.93 2.27 -7.44
CA MET A 101 -22.29 1.77 -7.21
C MET A 101 -23.01 1.27 -8.46
N GLN A 102 -22.52 1.59 -9.67
CA GLN A 102 -23.07 1.08 -10.93
C GLN A 102 -22.63 -0.37 -11.23
N LEU A 103 -21.62 -0.87 -10.51
CA LEU A 103 -20.99 -2.15 -10.74
C LEU A 103 -21.40 -3.17 -9.67
N ASP A 104 -21.81 -4.36 -10.10
CA ASP A 104 -22.12 -5.47 -9.20
C ASP A 104 -20.84 -6.27 -8.91
N ILE A 105 -19.98 -5.71 -8.07
CA ILE A 105 -18.70 -6.29 -7.68
C ILE A 105 -18.59 -6.37 -6.16
N LYS A 106 -17.75 -7.29 -5.68
CA LYS A 106 -17.34 -7.34 -4.28
C LYS A 106 -16.14 -6.44 -4.04
N VAL A 107 -16.14 -5.69 -2.96
CA VAL A 107 -15.02 -4.85 -2.57
C VAL A 107 -14.40 -5.34 -1.26
N VAL A 108 -13.09 -5.59 -1.32
CA VAL A 108 -12.24 -5.86 -0.16
C VAL A 108 -11.42 -4.61 0.14
N GLY A 109 -11.74 -3.92 1.23
CA GLY A 109 -10.99 -2.76 1.71
C GLY A 109 -9.91 -3.18 2.69
N ILE A 110 -8.68 -2.68 2.52
CA ILE A 110 -7.54 -3.05 3.34
C ILE A 110 -6.90 -1.80 3.91
N THR A 111 -6.73 -1.76 5.24
CA THR A 111 -5.97 -0.73 5.92
C THR A 111 -5.06 -1.32 7.01
N GLY A 112 -4.31 -0.48 7.69
CA GLY A 112 -3.38 -0.83 8.76
C GLY A 112 -2.14 0.06 8.75
N SER A 113 -1.34 -0.04 9.78
CA SER A 113 -0.10 0.74 9.89
C SER A 113 0.99 0.19 8.96
N VAL A 114 1.20 -1.12 8.97
CA VAL A 114 2.21 -1.83 8.18
C VAL A 114 1.57 -3.01 7.45
N GLY A 115 2.15 -3.40 6.30
CA GLY A 115 1.77 -4.62 5.59
C GLY A 115 0.56 -4.48 4.65
N LYS A 116 -0.07 -3.31 4.53
CA LYS A 116 -1.24 -3.09 3.64
C LYS A 116 -1.01 -3.63 2.22
N THR A 117 0.07 -3.19 1.58
CA THR A 117 0.38 -3.56 0.19
C THR A 117 0.66 -5.05 0.04
N SER A 118 1.45 -5.64 0.96
CA SER A 118 1.72 -7.09 0.93
C SER A 118 0.46 -7.91 1.17
N THR A 119 -0.41 -7.47 2.10
CA THR A 119 -1.72 -8.10 2.34
C THR A 119 -2.63 -7.98 1.12
N LYS A 120 -2.69 -6.80 0.49
CA LYS A 120 -3.43 -6.58 -0.77
C LYS A 120 -2.97 -7.54 -1.87
N GLU A 121 -1.67 -7.68 -2.07
CA GLU A 121 -1.12 -8.59 -3.08
C GLU A 121 -1.45 -10.05 -2.77
N THR A 122 -1.35 -10.43 -1.49
CA THR A 122 -1.69 -11.79 -1.06
C THR A 122 -3.18 -12.09 -1.29
N ILE A 123 -4.07 -11.18 -0.88
CA ILE A 123 -5.51 -11.31 -1.10
C ILE A 123 -5.81 -11.38 -2.61
N ALA A 124 -5.23 -10.49 -3.41
CA ALA A 124 -5.44 -10.49 -4.86
C ALA A 124 -4.92 -11.78 -5.51
N SER A 125 -3.76 -12.31 -5.10
CA SER A 125 -3.22 -13.59 -5.58
C SER A 125 -4.15 -14.76 -5.26
N VAL A 126 -4.69 -14.80 -4.05
CA VAL A 126 -5.66 -15.83 -3.62
C VAL A 126 -6.94 -15.72 -4.44
N LEU A 127 -7.54 -14.53 -4.50
CA LEU A 127 -8.83 -14.33 -5.18
C LEU A 127 -8.74 -14.54 -6.70
N SER A 128 -7.60 -14.26 -7.32
CA SER A 128 -7.38 -14.48 -8.75
C SER A 128 -7.38 -15.96 -9.17
N ARG A 129 -7.48 -16.90 -8.22
CA ARG A 129 -7.70 -18.32 -8.54
C ARG A 129 -9.12 -18.60 -9.02
N LYS A 130 -10.05 -17.72 -8.66
CA LYS A 130 -11.49 -17.90 -8.96
C LYS A 130 -12.13 -16.71 -9.65
N TYR A 131 -11.65 -15.48 -9.40
CA TYR A 131 -12.29 -14.24 -9.81
C TYR A 131 -11.40 -13.39 -10.72
N ASN A 132 -12.04 -12.55 -11.55
CA ASN A 132 -11.38 -11.45 -12.23
C ASN A 132 -11.22 -10.29 -11.24
N VAL A 133 -9.97 -10.03 -10.80
CA VAL A 133 -9.66 -9.13 -9.69
C VAL A 133 -8.99 -7.87 -10.19
N LEU A 134 -9.57 -6.70 -9.87
CA LEU A 134 -8.85 -5.43 -9.89
C LEU A 134 -8.26 -5.17 -8.50
N LYS A 135 -7.04 -4.66 -8.44
CA LYS A 135 -6.40 -4.24 -7.18
C LYS A 135 -5.81 -2.85 -7.31
N THR A 136 -5.64 -2.17 -6.17
CA THR A 136 -4.89 -0.90 -6.12
C THR A 136 -3.47 -1.10 -6.64
N GLU A 137 -3.06 -0.30 -7.61
CA GLU A 137 -1.70 -0.25 -8.12
C GLU A 137 -0.88 0.82 -7.38
N GLY A 138 0.43 0.55 -7.21
CA GLY A 138 1.34 1.48 -6.57
C GLY A 138 0.83 1.93 -5.20
N ASN A 139 0.74 3.26 -5.01
CA ASN A 139 0.25 3.93 -3.82
C ASN A 139 -1.06 4.71 -4.04
N PHE A 140 -1.87 4.31 -5.01
CA PHE A 140 -3.18 4.94 -5.29
C PHE A 140 -4.21 4.60 -4.20
N ASN A 141 -3.88 4.89 -2.94
CA ASN A 141 -4.60 4.49 -1.74
C ASN A 141 -5.17 5.64 -0.89
N ASN A 142 -5.07 6.88 -1.39
CA ASN A 142 -5.55 8.11 -0.74
C ASN A 142 -6.78 8.70 -1.46
N GLY A 143 -7.25 9.88 -1.02
CA GLY A 143 -8.43 10.57 -1.56
C GLY A 143 -8.42 10.91 -3.05
N ILE A 144 -7.26 10.84 -3.72
CA ILE A 144 -7.12 10.99 -5.17
C ILE A 144 -6.87 9.64 -5.84
N GLY A 145 -5.98 8.83 -5.26
CA GLY A 145 -5.56 7.55 -5.84
C GLY A 145 -6.67 6.49 -5.84
N LEU A 146 -7.44 6.40 -4.77
CA LEU A 146 -8.56 5.45 -4.67
C LEU A 146 -9.65 5.71 -5.74
N PRO A 147 -10.13 6.95 -5.97
CA PRO A 147 -10.99 7.28 -7.11
C PRO A 147 -10.43 6.82 -8.45
N LEU A 148 -9.15 7.10 -8.72
CA LEU A 148 -8.51 6.69 -9.97
C LEU A 148 -8.44 5.17 -10.13
N THR A 149 -8.23 4.44 -9.03
CA THR A 149 -8.31 2.97 -9.04
C THR A 149 -9.71 2.50 -9.38
N ILE A 150 -10.74 3.11 -8.80
CA ILE A 150 -12.15 2.76 -9.05
C ILE A 150 -12.54 3.02 -10.51
N PHE A 151 -12.06 4.11 -11.13
CA PHE A 151 -12.36 4.37 -12.55
C PHE A 151 -11.76 3.34 -13.52
N ASN A 152 -10.81 2.51 -13.08
CA ASN A 152 -10.30 1.38 -13.87
C ASN A 152 -11.18 0.12 -13.77
N LEU A 153 -12.21 0.11 -12.92
CA LEU A 153 -13.17 -0.98 -12.86
C LEU A 153 -13.97 -1.06 -14.15
N THR A 154 -14.26 -2.28 -14.58
CA THR A 154 -15.15 -2.61 -15.70
C THR A 154 -16.18 -3.62 -15.24
N GLU A 155 -17.18 -3.90 -16.08
CA GLU A 155 -18.20 -4.95 -15.83
C GLU A 155 -17.63 -6.37 -15.84
N GLU A 156 -16.38 -6.55 -16.32
CA GLU A 156 -15.70 -7.85 -16.31
C GLU A 156 -15.07 -8.17 -14.94
N HIS A 157 -14.80 -7.16 -14.11
CA HIS A 157 -14.27 -7.38 -12.78
C HIS A 157 -15.34 -7.88 -11.83
N GLU A 158 -15.00 -8.89 -11.03
CA GLU A 158 -15.89 -9.50 -10.05
C GLU A 158 -15.54 -9.05 -8.62
N VAL A 159 -14.26 -8.75 -8.38
CA VAL A 159 -13.74 -8.30 -7.08
C VAL A 159 -12.77 -7.14 -7.26
N ALA A 160 -12.90 -6.12 -6.39
CA ALA A 160 -11.92 -5.07 -6.23
C ALA A 160 -11.20 -5.20 -4.88
N VAL A 161 -9.87 -5.21 -4.88
CA VAL A 161 -9.03 -5.24 -3.67
C VAL A 161 -8.39 -3.88 -3.51
N LEU A 162 -8.95 -3.06 -2.62
CA LEU A 162 -8.65 -1.65 -2.48
C LEU A 162 -7.83 -1.37 -1.21
N GLU A 163 -6.61 -0.89 -1.40
CA GLU A 163 -5.77 -0.41 -0.32
C GLU A 163 -6.20 1.01 0.09
N MET A 164 -6.35 1.26 1.40
CA MET A 164 -6.76 2.53 1.98
C MET A 164 -5.72 3.01 2.99
N GLY A 165 -4.99 4.05 2.62
CA GLY A 165 -3.96 4.71 3.42
C GLY A 165 -4.44 6.05 3.93
N ILE A 166 -4.15 6.34 5.20
CA ILE A 166 -4.52 7.60 5.86
C ILE A 166 -3.37 8.10 6.72
N ASP A 167 -3.34 9.39 6.95
CA ASP A 167 -2.46 10.05 7.90
C ASP A 167 -3.18 11.06 8.82
N HIS A 168 -4.48 11.37 8.58
CA HIS A 168 -5.32 12.22 9.41
C HIS A 168 -6.67 11.57 9.77
N PHE A 169 -7.32 12.07 10.80
CA PHE A 169 -8.70 11.72 11.13
C PHE A 169 -9.65 12.18 10.02
N GLY A 170 -10.72 11.41 9.79
CA GLY A 170 -11.75 11.69 8.80
C GLY A 170 -11.39 11.16 7.38
N GLU A 171 -10.13 10.97 7.05
CA GLU A 171 -9.73 10.46 5.74
C GLU A 171 -10.24 9.03 5.48
N MET A 172 -10.20 8.16 6.50
CA MET A 172 -10.71 6.80 6.34
C MET A 172 -12.21 6.79 6.14
N HIS A 173 -12.95 7.67 6.83
CA HIS A 173 -14.38 7.86 6.60
C HIS A 173 -14.67 8.23 5.13
N GLU A 174 -13.90 9.17 4.56
CA GLU A 174 -14.03 9.55 3.15
C GLU A 174 -13.71 8.38 2.20
N LEU A 175 -12.58 7.68 2.41
CA LEU A 175 -12.19 6.55 1.56
C LEU A 175 -13.21 5.40 1.64
N ALA A 176 -13.75 5.15 2.82
CA ALA A 176 -14.78 4.13 3.03
C ALA A 176 -16.10 4.52 2.36
N SER A 177 -16.47 5.81 2.37
CA SER A 177 -17.69 6.29 1.67
C SER A 177 -17.63 6.06 0.16
N ILE A 178 -16.42 6.15 -0.43
CA ILE A 178 -16.18 5.88 -1.85
C ILE A 178 -16.20 4.38 -2.15
N SER A 179 -15.45 3.59 -1.37
CA SER A 179 -15.22 2.17 -1.63
C SER A 179 -16.38 1.28 -1.20
N GLN A 180 -17.05 1.59 -0.10
CA GLN A 180 -18.13 0.83 0.54
C GLN A 180 -17.81 -0.67 0.60
N PRO A 181 -16.87 -1.11 1.47
CA PRO A 181 -16.37 -2.47 1.44
C PRO A 181 -17.42 -3.52 1.83
N ASP A 182 -17.44 -4.66 1.13
CA ASP A 182 -18.11 -5.89 1.51
C ASP A 182 -17.29 -6.69 2.53
N ILE A 183 -15.96 -6.55 2.46
CA ILE A 183 -15.01 -7.15 3.40
C ILE A 183 -13.99 -6.07 3.78
N CYS A 184 -13.74 -5.91 5.08
CA CYS A 184 -12.72 -5.01 5.61
C CYS A 184 -11.62 -5.82 6.29
N VAL A 185 -10.36 -5.52 5.97
CA VAL A 185 -9.19 -6.13 6.61
C VAL A 185 -8.35 -5.03 7.26
N ILE A 186 -8.04 -5.17 8.54
CA ILE A 186 -7.07 -4.29 9.24
C ILE A 186 -5.89 -5.13 9.70
N THR A 187 -4.69 -4.79 9.19
CA THR A 187 -3.49 -5.61 9.38
C THR A 187 -2.88 -5.45 10.77
N ASN A 188 -2.74 -4.21 11.25
CA ASN A 188 -2.20 -3.89 12.58
C ASN A 188 -2.35 -2.40 12.91
N ILE A 189 -2.16 -2.06 14.20
CA ILE A 189 -2.12 -0.70 14.75
C ILE A 189 -0.72 -0.43 15.31
N GLY A 190 0.18 0.04 14.46
CA GLY A 190 1.56 0.37 14.80
C GLY A 190 1.77 1.83 15.19
N LEU A 191 3.00 2.32 15.02
CA LEU A 191 3.45 3.68 15.38
C LEU A 191 3.62 4.59 14.14
N THR A 192 2.80 4.40 13.09
CA THR A 192 2.84 5.26 11.89
C THR A 192 1.94 6.49 12.08
N HIS A 193 2.34 7.65 11.52
CA HIS A 193 1.55 8.90 11.57
C HIS A 193 1.24 9.37 13.00
N MET A 194 2.15 9.09 13.94
CA MET A 194 2.00 9.49 15.35
C MET A 194 1.89 11.00 15.53
N GLU A 195 2.52 11.76 14.66
CA GLU A 195 2.48 13.22 14.68
C GLU A 195 1.03 13.74 14.49
N ASN A 196 0.27 13.16 13.57
CA ASN A 196 -1.08 13.60 13.22
C ASN A 196 -2.17 12.91 14.06
N LEU A 197 -1.96 11.66 14.47
CA LEU A 197 -2.96 10.82 15.15
C LEU A 197 -2.70 10.69 16.65
N GLY A 198 -1.59 11.20 17.17
CA GLY A 198 -1.25 11.41 18.58
C GLY A 198 -0.90 10.13 19.36
N SER A 199 -1.59 9.02 19.15
CA SER A 199 -1.40 7.78 19.90
C SER A 199 -1.85 6.55 19.11
N ARG A 200 -1.47 5.35 19.57
CA ARG A 200 -2.00 4.09 19.00
C ARG A 200 -3.53 3.99 19.12
N ASP A 201 -4.13 4.57 20.17
CA ASP A 201 -5.59 4.65 20.28
C ASP A 201 -6.19 5.61 19.24
N GLY A 202 -5.50 6.72 18.94
CA GLY A 202 -5.86 7.61 17.85
C GLY A 202 -5.76 6.92 16.49
N ILE A 203 -4.71 6.13 16.26
CA ILE A 203 -4.53 5.35 15.04
C ILE A 203 -5.63 4.29 14.90
N LEU A 204 -5.97 3.58 15.98
CA LEU A 204 -7.11 2.65 16.00
C LEU A 204 -8.40 3.37 15.61
N LYS A 205 -8.70 4.50 16.27
CA LYS A 205 -9.89 5.31 16.00
C LYS A 205 -9.96 5.73 14.53
N ALA A 206 -8.89 6.31 14.01
CA ALA A 206 -8.85 6.77 12.62
C ALA A 206 -9.03 5.62 11.62
N LYS A 207 -8.39 4.46 11.84
CA LYS A 207 -8.52 3.31 10.91
C LYS A 207 -9.87 2.61 11.02
N THR A 208 -10.51 2.62 12.18
CA THR A 208 -11.85 2.03 12.36
C THR A 208 -12.98 2.91 11.82
N GLU A 209 -12.73 4.15 11.40
CA GLU A 209 -13.68 4.95 10.62
C GLU A 209 -14.13 4.22 9.31
N VAL A 210 -13.36 3.24 8.84
CA VAL A 210 -13.79 2.37 7.72
C VAL A 210 -15.12 1.66 7.99
N PHE A 211 -15.44 1.43 9.26
CA PHE A 211 -16.67 0.76 9.66
C PHE A 211 -17.94 1.58 9.41
N ASP A 212 -17.81 2.91 9.26
CA ASP A 212 -18.94 3.83 9.04
C ASP A 212 -19.69 3.56 7.73
N HIS A 213 -18.95 3.06 6.73
CA HIS A 213 -19.47 2.87 5.36
C HIS A 213 -19.37 1.43 4.85
N LEU A 214 -19.27 0.46 5.74
CA LEU A 214 -19.36 -0.95 5.35
C LEU A 214 -20.74 -1.27 4.78
N ARG A 215 -20.78 -2.08 3.73
CA ARG A 215 -22.04 -2.54 3.17
C ARG A 215 -22.81 -3.42 4.17
N PRO A 216 -24.15 -3.48 4.05
CA PRO A 216 -24.96 -4.41 4.86
C PRO A 216 -24.42 -5.84 4.76
N ASN A 217 -24.24 -6.50 5.88
CA ASN A 217 -23.65 -7.85 5.97
C ASN A 217 -22.17 -7.97 5.64
N ALA A 218 -21.42 -6.87 5.61
CA ALA A 218 -19.98 -6.92 5.46
C ALA A 218 -19.31 -7.83 6.50
N SER A 219 -18.14 -8.35 6.15
CA SER A 219 -17.28 -9.11 7.06
C SER A 219 -16.08 -8.25 7.46
N VAL A 220 -15.74 -8.25 8.75
CA VAL A 220 -14.54 -7.57 9.27
C VAL A 220 -13.53 -8.63 9.70
N ILE A 221 -12.29 -8.52 9.23
CA ILE A 221 -11.20 -9.48 9.44
C ILE A 221 -10.05 -8.70 10.08
N LEU A 222 -9.67 -9.06 11.29
CA LEU A 222 -8.71 -8.33 12.12
C LEU A 222 -7.57 -9.24 12.57
N ASN A 223 -6.38 -8.68 12.69
CA ASN A 223 -5.26 -9.35 13.34
C ASN A 223 -5.51 -9.45 14.85
N GLY A 224 -5.74 -10.66 15.35
CA GLY A 224 -6.04 -10.95 16.76
C GLY A 224 -4.82 -10.87 17.67
N ASP A 225 -3.60 -10.94 17.13
CA ASP A 225 -2.37 -10.77 17.89
C ASP A 225 -2.01 -9.28 18.11
N ASP A 226 -2.71 -8.36 17.46
CA ASP A 226 -2.57 -6.93 17.71
C ASP A 226 -3.41 -6.53 18.93
N ASP A 227 -2.75 -6.00 19.97
CA ASP A 227 -3.34 -5.65 21.25
C ASP A 227 -4.43 -4.57 21.15
N LYS A 228 -4.43 -3.76 20.07
CA LYS A 228 -5.47 -2.76 19.84
C LYS A 228 -6.64 -3.35 19.04
N LEU A 229 -6.38 -4.11 17.98
CA LEU A 229 -7.43 -4.72 17.17
C LEU A 229 -8.22 -5.79 17.94
N SER A 230 -7.56 -6.55 18.84
CA SER A 230 -8.21 -7.55 19.70
C SER A 230 -9.27 -6.96 20.64
N THR A 231 -9.25 -5.63 20.88
CA THR A 231 -10.28 -4.95 21.69
C THR A 231 -11.58 -4.67 20.94
N VAL A 232 -11.62 -4.85 19.60
CA VAL A 232 -12.81 -4.63 18.77
C VAL A 232 -13.76 -5.81 18.93
N ALA A 233 -14.70 -5.72 19.83
CA ALA A 233 -15.61 -6.82 20.16
C ALA A 233 -16.67 -7.08 19.07
N GLU A 234 -17.18 -6.00 18.47
CA GLU A 234 -18.32 -6.06 17.53
C GLU A 234 -18.28 -4.90 16.52
N VAL A 235 -18.70 -5.18 15.28
CA VAL A 235 -18.91 -4.19 14.22
C VAL A 235 -20.25 -4.48 13.55
N GLN A 236 -21.15 -3.51 13.51
CA GLN A 236 -22.52 -3.64 12.95
C GLN A 236 -23.28 -4.87 13.48
N GLY A 237 -23.18 -5.16 14.78
CA GLY A 237 -23.87 -6.29 15.42
C GLY A 237 -23.24 -7.65 15.16
N LYS A 238 -22.02 -7.71 14.62
CA LYS A 238 -21.31 -8.95 14.32
C LYS A 238 -19.91 -8.98 14.90
N LYS A 239 -19.50 -10.14 15.40
CA LYS A 239 -18.12 -10.37 15.84
C LYS A 239 -17.20 -10.38 14.61
N PRO A 240 -16.06 -9.63 14.64
CA PRO A 240 -15.01 -9.76 13.63
C PRO A 240 -14.44 -11.18 13.56
N VAL A 241 -13.90 -11.55 12.42
CA VAL A 241 -13.06 -12.75 12.28
C VAL A 241 -11.64 -12.38 12.67
N PHE A 242 -11.08 -13.05 13.65
CA PHE A 242 -9.72 -12.82 14.11
C PHE A 242 -8.74 -13.86 13.54
N PHE A 243 -7.61 -13.38 13.01
CA PHE A 243 -6.52 -14.23 12.56
C PHE A 243 -5.21 -13.89 13.29
N GLY A 244 -4.31 -14.86 13.42
CA GLY A 244 -3.00 -14.67 14.05
C GLY A 244 -2.27 -16.00 14.31
N LEU A 245 -1.41 -16.04 15.34
CA LEU A 245 -0.62 -17.22 15.66
C LEU A 245 -1.17 -18.00 16.87
N SER A 246 -2.14 -17.44 17.60
CA SER A 246 -2.78 -18.13 18.71
C SER A 246 -3.86 -19.09 18.21
N ASP A 247 -3.87 -20.32 18.72
CA ASP A 247 -4.89 -21.34 18.47
C ASP A 247 -6.29 -21.01 19.04
N GLN A 248 -6.41 -19.90 19.77
CA GLN A 248 -7.68 -19.36 20.27
C GLN A 248 -8.40 -18.47 19.25
N LEU A 249 -7.77 -18.17 18.12
CA LEU A 249 -8.32 -17.31 17.07
C LEU A 249 -9.15 -18.10 16.05
N ASP A 250 -9.98 -17.41 15.29
CA ASP A 250 -10.84 -18.05 14.29
C ASP A 250 -10.05 -18.67 13.11
N ALA A 251 -8.87 -18.10 12.80
CA ALA A 251 -7.91 -18.65 11.85
C ALA A 251 -6.48 -18.42 12.41
N TYR A 252 -5.65 -19.45 12.42
CA TYR A 252 -4.31 -19.32 12.97
C TYR A 252 -3.29 -20.13 12.17
N ALA A 253 -1.99 -19.88 12.45
CA ALA A 253 -0.90 -20.62 11.83
C ALA A 253 0.07 -21.14 12.88
N ASP A 254 0.56 -22.36 12.65
CA ASP A 254 1.66 -22.96 13.38
C ASP A 254 2.66 -23.63 12.42
N GLY A 255 3.59 -24.42 12.95
CA GLY A 255 4.58 -25.11 12.12
C GLY A 255 5.41 -24.16 11.24
N ILE A 256 5.61 -22.91 11.66
CA ILE A 256 6.27 -21.87 10.89
C ILE A 256 7.76 -22.16 10.78
N VAL A 257 8.23 -22.42 9.56
CA VAL A 257 9.63 -22.72 9.25
C VAL A 257 10.16 -21.76 8.22
N SER A 258 11.10 -20.90 8.62
CA SER A 258 11.78 -20.00 7.68
C SER A 258 12.65 -20.80 6.71
N GLN A 259 12.47 -20.58 5.42
CA GLN A 259 13.34 -21.07 4.34
C GLN A 259 14.38 -20.00 3.91
N GLY A 260 14.65 -19.05 4.81
CA GLY A 260 15.51 -17.89 4.53
C GLY A 260 14.92 -17.01 3.43
N LEU A 261 15.74 -16.64 2.46
CA LEU A 261 15.31 -15.80 1.34
C LEU A 261 14.35 -16.52 0.36
N ARG A 262 14.15 -17.83 0.51
CA ARG A 262 13.18 -18.58 -0.32
C ARG A 262 11.75 -18.52 0.20
N GLY A 263 11.52 -17.87 1.35
CA GLY A 263 10.19 -17.73 1.91
C GLY A 263 9.99 -18.45 3.24
N THR A 264 8.74 -18.84 3.52
CA THR A 264 8.34 -19.43 4.80
C THR A 264 7.33 -20.54 4.56
N ASP A 265 7.52 -21.69 5.18
CA ASP A 265 6.53 -22.77 5.23
C ASP A 265 5.70 -22.62 6.52
N ALA A 266 4.40 -22.92 6.45
CA ALA A 266 3.50 -22.89 7.60
C ALA A 266 2.30 -23.81 7.39
N VAL A 267 1.66 -24.18 8.49
CA VAL A 267 0.34 -24.82 8.49
C VAL A 267 -0.69 -23.76 8.86
N LEU A 268 -1.68 -23.53 7.99
CA LEU A 268 -2.80 -22.63 8.29
C LEU A 268 -4.00 -23.47 8.73
N HIS A 269 -4.49 -23.18 9.94
CA HIS A 269 -5.70 -23.75 10.52
C HIS A 269 -6.87 -22.80 10.27
N LEU A 270 -7.81 -23.23 9.47
CA LEU A 270 -8.93 -22.42 8.99
C LEU A 270 -10.25 -23.10 9.37
N PRO A 271 -11.38 -22.39 9.50
CA PRO A 271 -12.68 -23.00 9.76
C PRO A 271 -13.09 -24.11 8.78
N LEU A 272 -12.56 -24.09 7.55
CA LEU A 272 -12.81 -25.12 6.53
C LEU A 272 -11.87 -26.33 6.61
N GLY A 273 -10.82 -26.30 7.42
CA GLY A 273 -9.78 -27.34 7.55
C GLY A 273 -8.37 -26.77 7.53
N GLU A 274 -7.38 -27.63 7.45
CA GLU A 274 -5.95 -27.28 7.49
C GLU A 274 -5.33 -27.33 6.11
N ILE A 275 -4.38 -26.41 5.85
CA ILE A 275 -3.54 -26.41 4.64
C ILE A 275 -2.08 -26.14 4.96
N ASN A 276 -1.18 -26.93 4.34
CA ASN A 276 0.25 -26.64 4.35
C ASN A 276 0.54 -25.63 3.22
N VAL A 277 1.17 -24.51 3.55
CA VAL A 277 1.51 -23.48 2.57
C VAL A 277 3.00 -23.23 2.50
N HIS A 278 3.50 -23.00 1.30
CA HIS A 278 4.77 -22.35 1.06
C HIS A 278 4.50 -20.90 0.63
N ILE A 279 4.96 -19.93 1.39
CA ILE A 279 4.84 -18.50 1.10
C ILE A 279 6.16 -18.06 0.46
N PRO A 280 6.23 -17.81 -0.87
CA PRO A 280 7.50 -17.62 -1.59
C PRO A 280 8.06 -16.20 -1.46
N VAL A 281 7.68 -15.48 -0.40
CA VAL A 281 8.18 -14.14 -0.06
C VAL A 281 8.85 -14.23 1.31
N PRO A 282 10.11 -13.75 1.46
CA PRO A 282 10.83 -13.86 2.72
C PRO A 282 10.15 -13.11 3.87
N GLY A 283 10.29 -13.69 5.07
CA GLY A 283 9.87 -13.06 6.32
C GLY A 283 8.66 -13.73 6.98
N ASN A 284 8.81 -14.08 8.26
CA ASN A 284 7.75 -14.74 9.03
C ASN A 284 6.47 -13.90 9.14
N HIS A 285 6.57 -12.56 9.03
CA HIS A 285 5.41 -11.66 9.00
C HIS A 285 4.48 -11.92 7.80
N MET A 286 4.97 -12.57 6.74
CA MET A 286 4.15 -12.93 5.57
C MET A 286 3.10 -13.99 5.89
N VAL A 287 3.25 -14.73 7.00
CA VAL A 287 2.25 -15.68 7.50
C VAL A 287 0.95 -14.96 7.86
N TYR A 288 1.02 -13.77 8.47
CA TYR A 288 -0.16 -12.95 8.74
C TYR A 288 -0.89 -12.51 7.45
N ASN A 289 -0.12 -12.18 6.41
CA ASN A 289 -0.72 -11.81 5.11
C ASN A 289 -1.38 -13.03 4.45
N ALA A 290 -0.79 -14.22 4.59
CA ALA A 290 -1.36 -15.47 4.10
C ALA A 290 -2.67 -15.82 4.83
N LEU A 291 -2.70 -15.66 6.17
CA LEU A 291 -3.92 -15.84 6.98
C LEU A 291 -5.02 -14.85 6.57
N ALA A 292 -4.69 -13.56 6.42
CA ALA A 292 -5.65 -12.57 5.94
C ALA A 292 -6.20 -12.93 4.55
N GLY A 293 -5.32 -13.36 3.62
CA GLY A 293 -5.70 -13.83 2.29
C GLY A 293 -6.63 -15.05 2.34
N ALA A 294 -6.32 -16.01 3.21
CA ALA A 294 -7.12 -17.20 3.42
C ALA A 294 -8.51 -16.87 3.99
N CYS A 295 -8.59 -15.99 5.00
CA CYS A 295 -9.85 -15.54 5.58
C CYS A 295 -10.75 -14.85 4.53
N VAL A 296 -10.18 -13.96 3.70
CA VAL A 296 -10.92 -13.31 2.61
C VAL A 296 -11.35 -14.32 1.55
N GLY A 297 -10.46 -15.24 1.16
CA GLY A 297 -10.77 -16.32 0.21
C GLY A 297 -11.95 -17.17 0.67
N MET A 298 -11.94 -17.61 1.94
CA MET A 298 -13.08 -18.36 2.52
C MET A 298 -14.38 -17.55 2.49
N LYS A 299 -14.34 -16.27 2.83
CA LYS A 299 -15.55 -15.40 2.81
C LYS A 299 -16.13 -15.22 1.43
N LEU A 300 -15.31 -15.33 0.39
CA LEU A 300 -15.73 -15.30 -1.02
C LEU A 300 -15.88 -16.70 -1.64
N GLY A 301 -15.86 -17.76 -0.82
CA GLY A 301 -16.21 -19.13 -1.23
C GLY A 301 -15.12 -19.81 -2.08
N LEU A 302 -13.86 -19.51 -1.87
CA LEU A 302 -12.75 -20.27 -2.42
C LEU A 302 -12.59 -21.58 -1.65
N THR A 303 -12.14 -22.63 -2.35
CA THR A 303 -11.74 -23.90 -1.76
C THR A 303 -10.36 -23.78 -1.08
N LEU A 304 -10.04 -24.71 -0.19
CA LEU A 304 -8.74 -24.78 0.45
C LEU A 304 -7.58 -24.90 -0.57
N GLU A 305 -7.79 -25.65 -1.65
CA GLU A 305 -6.81 -25.83 -2.73
C GLU A 305 -6.58 -24.52 -3.52
N GLU A 306 -7.65 -23.77 -3.82
CA GLU A 306 -7.54 -22.45 -4.47
C GLU A 306 -6.79 -21.46 -3.58
N ILE A 307 -7.05 -21.46 -2.26
CA ILE A 307 -6.36 -20.61 -1.27
C ILE A 307 -4.87 -20.98 -1.22
N GLN A 308 -4.55 -22.26 -1.06
CA GLN A 308 -3.17 -22.77 -1.02
C GLN A 308 -2.40 -22.38 -2.29
N THR A 309 -3.01 -22.61 -3.47
CA THR A 309 -2.41 -22.29 -4.75
C THR A 309 -2.20 -20.78 -4.90
N GLY A 310 -3.15 -19.96 -4.45
CA GLY A 310 -3.06 -18.51 -4.48
C GLY A 310 -1.90 -17.97 -3.63
N ILE A 311 -1.74 -18.50 -2.41
CA ILE A 311 -0.63 -18.15 -1.51
C ILE A 311 0.72 -18.55 -2.14
N SER A 312 0.84 -19.77 -2.64
CA SER A 312 2.08 -20.30 -3.24
C SER A 312 2.45 -19.62 -4.57
N SER A 313 1.51 -18.93 -5.21
CA SER A 313 1.74 -18.16 -6.44
C SER A 313 2.12 -16.71 -6.20
N LEU A 314 2.28 -16.29 -4.96
CA LEU A 314 2.62 -14.92 -4.61
C LEU A 314 3.97 -14.52 -5.22
N LYS A 315 4.06 -13.27 -5.70
CA LYS A 315 5.29 -12.70 -6.25
C LYS A 315 5.72 -11.51 -5.41
N THR A 316 7.03 -11.29 -5.34
CA THR A 316 7.59 -10.06 -4.76
C THR A 316 7.25 -8.84 -5.64
N ILE A 317 7.18 -7.67 -5.01
CA ILE A 317 6.89 -6.40 -5.67
C ILE A 317 8.09 -5.48 -5.48
N ALA A 318 8.43 -4.70 -6.50
CA ALA A 318 9.49 -3.69 -6.41
C ALA A 318 9.30 -2.79 -5.18
N GLY A 319 10.36 -2.59 -4.43
CA GLY A 319 10.35 -1.81 -3.20
C GLY A 319 9.73 -2.49 -1.97
N ARG A 320 9.33 -3.78 -2.05
CA ARG A 320 8.72 -4.55 -0.94
C ARG A 320 9.34 -5.93 -0.83
N THR A 321 10.45 -6.03 -0.12
CA THR A 321 11.24 -7.26 0.04
C THR A 321 11.46 -7.98 -1.30
N ASN A 322 11.69 -7.20 -2.37
CA ASN A 322 11.86 -7.73 -3.71
C ASN A 322 13.29 -8.23 -3.90
N LEU A 323 13.42 -9.50 -4.25
CA LEU A 323 14.72 -10.13 -4.47
C LEU A 323 15.16 -9.92 -5.92
N ILE A 324 16.32 -9.29 -6.09
CA ILE A 324 16.93 -9.03 -7.38
C ILE A 324 18.30 -9.71 -7.43
N ASP A 325 18.40 -10.80 -8.17
CA ASP A 325 19.66 -11.48 -8.43
C ASP A 325 20.30 -10.88 -9.68
N THR A 326 21.49 -10.30 -9.52
CA THR A 326 22.28 -9.74 -10.62
C THR A 326 23.32 -10.71 -11.17
N GLY A 327 23.42 -11.92 -10.62
CA GLY A 327 24.49 -12.89 -10.86
C GLY A 327 25.80 -12.56 -10.13
N SER A 328 25.93 -11.38 -9.55
CA SER A 328 27.09 -10.94 -8.75
C SER A 328 26.70 -10.40 -7.38
N LEU A 329 25.45 -10.03 -7.20
CA LEU A 329 24.86 -9.54 -5.96
C LEU A 329 23.45 -10.10 -5.83
N LEU A 330 23.01 -10.33 -4.60
CA LEU A 330 21.61 -10.52 -4.27
C LEU A 330 21.10 -9.27 -3.53
N ILE A 331 20.17 -8.55 -4.15
CA ILE A 331 19.63 -7.30 -3.60
C ILE A 331 18.25 -7.57 -3.03
N ILE A 332 18.03 -7.18 -1.79
CA ILE A 332 16.70 -7.11 -1.16
C ILE A 332 16.25 -5.66 -1.29
N ASP A 333 15.47 -5.39 -2.35
CA ASP A 333 14.88 -4.08 -2.59
C ASP A 333 13.63 -3.93 -1.71
N ASP A 334 13.77 -3.15 -0.64
CA ASP A 334 12.69 -2.82 0.29
C ASP A 334 12.61 -1.31 0.55
N CYS A 335 12.92 -0.52 -0.51
CA CYS A 335 13.14 0.91 -0.43
C CYS A 335 11.89 1.78 -0.67
N TYR A 336 10.69 1.19 -0.67
CA TYR A 336 9.46 1.98 -0.83
C TYR A 336 9.19 2.92 0.35
N ASN A 337 9.27 2.42 1.59
CA ASN A 337 9.15 3.22 2.81
C ASN A 337 9.76 2.48 4.00
N ALA A 338 10.05 3.19 5.09
CA ALA A 338 10.62 2.63 6.29
C ALA A 338 9.92 3.16 7.55
N ASN A 339 9.76 2.26 8.53
CA ASN A 339 9.47 2.55 9.93
C ASN A 339 10.17 1.51 10.81
N PRO A 340 10.26 1.71 12.13
CA PRO A 340 11.05 0.83 13.00
C PRO A 340 10.66 -0.64 12.92
N VAL A 341 9.37 -0.96 12.82
CA VAL A 341 8.88 -2.34 12.73
C VAL A 341 9.26 -2.99 11.41
N SER A 342 9.01 -2.30 10.30
CA SER A 342 9.35 -2.81 8.97
C SER A 342 10.85 -2.89 8.74
N MET A 343 11.64 -1.96 9.31
CA MET A 343 13.10 -2.00 9.21
C MET A 343 13.67 -3.22 9.94
N LYS A 344 13.22 -3.49 11.17
CA LYS A 344 13.61 -4.69 11.92
C LYS A 344 13.26 -5.96 11.17
N SER A 345 12.02 -6.07 10.66
CA SER A 345 11.60 -7.25 9.87
C SER A 345 12.48 -7.48 8.64
N SER A 346 12.90 -6.42 7.95
CA SER A 346 13.75 -6.54 6.77
C SER A 346 15.20 -6.91 7.13
N LEU A 347 15.69 -6.42 8.27
CA LEU A 347 17.00 -6.82 8.83
C LEU A 347 17.00 -8.29 9.23
N ASP A 348 15.92 -8.76 9.87
CA ASP A 348 15.74 -10.18 10.21
C ASP A 348 15.74 -11.07 8.95
N VAL A 349 15.10 -10.60 7.86
CA VAL A 349 15.18 -11.29 6.56
C VAL A 349 16.62 -11.32 6.04
N LEU A 350 17.34 -10.18 6.05
CA LEU A 350 18.73 -10.12 5.62
C LEU A 350 19.63 -11.07 6.42
N SER A 351 19.42 -11.18 7.73
CA SER A 351 20.22 -12.05 8.60
C SER A 351 20.11 -13.54 8.27
N THR A 352 19.06 -13.94 7.51
CA THR A 352 18.90 -15.34 7.05
C THR A 352 19.70 -15.65 5.77
N ALA A 353 20.33 -14.66 5.16
CA ALA A 353 21.12 -14.84 3.96
C ALA A 353 22.41 -15.61 4.25
N THR A 354 22.86 -16.38 3.25
CA THR A 354 24.16 -17.04 3.29
C THR A 354 25.22 -16.12 2.71
N GLY A 355 26.41 -16.06 3.32
CA GLY A 355 27.49 -15.21 2.88
C GLY A 355 27.49 -13.84 3.56
N ARG A 356 28.17 -12.87 2.98
CA ARG A 356 28.35 -11.54 3.56
C ARG A 356 27.08 -10.69 3.38
N THR A 357 26.59 -10.13 4.48
CA THR A 357 25.38 -9.33 4.55
C THR A 357 25.69 -7.83 4.65
N VAL A 358 24.98 -7.00 3.89
CA VAL A 358 25.14 -5.54 3.88
C VAL A 358 23.77 -4.89 4.06
N ALA A 359 23.58 -4.14 5.15
CA ALA A 359 22.39 -3.32 5.36
C ALA A 359 22.68 -1.88 4.93
N VAL A 360 21.91 -1.36 3.98
CA VAL A 360 21.91 0.04 3.55
C VAL A 360 20.63 0.68 4.06
N MET A 361 20.71 1.34 5.21
CA MET A 361 19.58 1.91 5.94
C MET A 361 19.58 3.43 5.83
N GLY A 362 18.45 4.02 5.50
CA GLY A 362 18.24 5.46 5.51
C GLY A 362 17.29 5.92 6.61
N ASP A 363 17.04 7.24 6.64
CA ASP A 363 16.18 7.86 7.63
C ASP A 363 14.74 7.29 7.58
N MET A 364 14.13 7.21 8.76
CA MET A 364 12.72 6.88 8.96
C MET A 364 11.99 8.16 9.40
N TYR A 365 11.08 8.66 8.57
CA TYR A 365 10.34 9.89 8.83
C TYR A 365 9.04 9.67 9.61
N GLU A 366 8.42 10.74 10.08
CA GLU A 366 7.11 10.77 10.76
C GLU A 366 7.07 9.99 12.09
N LEU A 367 8.20 9.94 12.82
CA LEU A 367 8.31 9.21 14.08
C LEU A 367 8.07 10.08 15.32
N GLY A 368 7.93 11.42 15.13
CA GLY A 368 7.72 12.38 16.22
C GLY A 368 8.89 12.41 17.21
N ASP A 369 8.62 12.78 18.46
CA ASP A 369 9.64 13.01 19.50
C ASP A 369 10.56 11.80 19.80
N LYS A 370 10.17 10.60 19.36
CA LYS A 370 10.95 9.38 19.58
C LYS A 370 11.85 9.00 18.41
N GLU A 371 11.98 9.83 17.39
CA GLU A 371 12.72 9.50 16.17
C GLU A 371 14.16 9.07 16.45
N ASN A 372 14.86 9.77 17.34
CA ASN A 372 16.25 9.47 17.69
C ASN A 372 16.41 8.11 18.38
N GLU A 373 15.54 7.83 19.37
CA GLU A 373 15.52 6.56 20.10
C GLU A 373 15.20 5.39 19.15
N LEU A 374 14.23 5.57 18.26
CA LEU A 374 13.80 4.54 17.33
C LEU A 374 14.86 4.23 16.27
N HIS A 375 15.59 5.23 15.78
CA HIS A 375 16.74 5.03 14.92
C HIS A 375 17.86 4.29 15.65
N TYR A 376 18.22 4.74 16.88
CA TYR A 376 19.23 4.07 17.70
C TYR A 376 18.93 2.59 17.90
N ASN A 377 17.70 2.27 18.33
CA ASN A 377 17.26 0.89 18.56
C ASN A 377 17.27 0.04 17.28
N THR A 378 17.02 0.64 16.12
CA THR A 378 17.08 -0.06 14.82
C THR A 378 18.52 -0.39 14.44
N GLY A 379 19.46 0.52 14.64
CA GLY A 379 20.88 0.28 14.42
C GLY A 379 21.45 -0.77 15.38
N ALA A 380 21.08 -0.69 16.66
CA ALA A 380 21.47 -1.67 17.67
C ALA A 380 21.01 -3.09 17.27
N HIS A 381 19.74 -3.22 16.84
CA HIS A 381 19.20 -4.50 16.37
C HIS A 381 20.01 -5.08 15.20
N ALA A 382 20.34 -4.25 14.19
CA ALA A 382 21.15 -4.71 13.04
C ALA A 382 22.48 -5.32 13.47
N ALA A 383 23.15 -4.70 14.47
CA ALA A 383 24.42 -5.20 15.00
C ALA A 383 24.26 -6.44 15.88
N GLU A 384 23.20 -6.49 16.70
CA GLU A 384 22.89 -7.63 17.60
C GLU A 384 22.60 -8.90 16.82
N ILE A 385 21.90 -8.83 15.70
CA ILE A 385 21.60 -9.97 14.81
C ILE A 385 22.77 -10.34 13.90
N GLY A 386 23.91 -9.62 13.97
CA GLY A 386 25.15 -10.00 13.32
C GLY A 386 25.27 -9.65 11.84
N ILE A 387 24.63 -8.58 11.36
CA ILE A 387 24.85 -8.08 10.00
C ILE A 387 26.30 -7.65 9.81
N ASP A 388 26.99 -8.13 8.76
CA ASP A 388 28.42 -7.91 8.56
C ASP A 388 28.79 -6.46 8.28
N VAL A 389 27.99 -5.74 7.49
CA VAL A 389 28.19 -4.33 7.16
C VAL A 389 26.89 -3.55 7.33
N ILE A 390 26.95 -2.50 8.13
CA ILE A 390 25.81 -1.64 8.43
C ILE A 390 26.15 -0.23 7.92
N CYS A 391 25.46 0.23 6.88
CA CYS A 391 25.57 1.56 6.31
C CYS A 391 24.36 2.39 6.74
N CYS A 392 24.58 3.44 7.52
CA CYS A 392 23.57 4.38 7.97
C CYS A 392 23.70 5.67 7.16
N ILE A 393 22.61 6.06 6.46
CA ILE A 393 22.62 7.18 5.49
C ILE A 393 21.54 8.19 5.87
N GLY A 394 21.91 9.44 6.09
CA GLY A 394 21.01 10.52 6.45
C GLY A 394 21.28 11.12 7.82
N GLU A 395 20.65 12.23 8.14
CA GLU A 395 20.88 12.94 9.39
C GLU A 395 20.34 12.18 10.62
N LEU A 396 19.12 11.66 10.53
CA LEU A 396 18.51 10.86 11.60
C LEU A 396 19.19 9.49 11.75
N SER A 397 19.65 8.92 10.66
CA SER A 397 20.41 7.65 10.65
C SER A 397 21.76 7.72 11.36
N HIS A 398 22.21 8.93 11.76
CA HIS A 398 23.35 9.06 12.67
C HIS A 398 23.08 8.35 14.01
N HIS A 399 21.84 8.41 14.53
CA HIS A 399 21.49 7.69 15.75
C HIS A 399 21.47 6.16 15.53
N ALA A 400 21.09 5.70 14.34
CA ALA A 400 21.20 4.28 14.00
C ALA A 400 22.68 3.84 13.94
N TYR A 401 23.58 4.69 13.41
CA TYR A 401 25.02 4.44 13.46
C TYR A 401 25.54 4.33 14.90
N GLU A 402 25.12 5.23 15.80
CA GLU A 402 25.51 5.19 17.22
C GLU A 402 25.03 3.89 17.88
N GLY A 403 23.76 3.49 17.67
CA GLY A 403 23.20 2.26 18.19
C GLY A 403 23.92 1.02 17.67
N ALA A 404 24.14 0.95 16.36
CA ALA A 404 24.88 -0.15 15.74
C ALA A 404 26.32 -0.24 16.29
N LYS A 405 27.00 0.90 16.42
CA LYS A 405 28.38 0.94 16.94
C LYS A 405 28.48 0.53 18.40
N ALA A 406 27.47 0.85 19.21
CA ALA A 406 27.44 0.46 20.63
C ALA A 406 27.26 -1.06 20.81
N CYS A 407 26.52 -1.74 19.89
CA CYS A 407 26.21 -3.16 19.97
C CYS A 407 27.06 -4.05 19.05
N ALA A 408 27.86 -3.45 18.14
CA ALA A 408 28.67 -4.21 17.18
C ALA A 408 29.77 -5.03 17.86
N LYS A 409 29.80 -6.34 17.56
CA LYS A 409 30.87 -7.27 17.96
C LYS A 409 31.89 -7.42 16.83
N SER A 410 31.42 -7.63 15.62
CA SER A 410 32.24 -7.86 14.41
C SER A 410 31.75 -7.08 13.19
N SER A 411 30.59 -6.43 13.28
CA SER A 411 30.01 -5.64 12.19
C SER A 411 30.86 -4.42 11.85
N ALA A 412 31.08 -4.18 10.56
CA ALA A 412 31.63 -2.91 10.09
C ALA A 412 30.50 -1.89 10.00
N VAL A 413 30.55 -0.85 10.84
CA VAL A 413 29.51 0.19 10.91
C VAL A 413 30.01 1.46 10.24
N LEU A 414 29.29 1.93 9.23
CA LEU A 414 29.63 3.07 8.40
C LEU A 414 28.51 4.11 8.43
N TYR A 415 28.90 5.39 8.48
CA TYR A 415 27.96 6.50 8.39
C TYR A 415 28.25 7.38 7.19
N PHE A 416 27.18 7.79 6.52
CA PHE A 416 27.21 8.71 5.39
C PHE A 416 26.14 9.79 5.61
N LYS A 417 26.55 11.04 5.51
CA LYS A 417 25.62 12.15 5.74
C LYS A 417 24.56 12.22 4.64
N THR A 418 24.93 11.89 3.40
CA THR A 418 24.05 11.94 2.23
C THR A 418 24.11 10.64 1.41
N LYS A 419 23.05 10.40 0.62
CA LYS A 419 23.01 9.32 -0.37
C LYS A 419 24.19 9.42 -1.36
N GLN A 420 24.54 10.63 -1.79
CA GLN A 420 25.63 10.89 -2.72
C GLN A 420 26.99 10.51 -2.13
N ASP A 421 27.21 10.77 -0.83
CA ASP A 421 28.43 10.35 -0.13
C ASP A 421 28.59 8.82 -0.13
N PHE A 422 27.48 8.10 0.07
CA PHE A 422 27.46 6.64 -0.03
C PHE A 422 27.72 6.17 -1.46
N LEU A 423 26.99 6.72 -2.45
CA LEU A 423 27.16 6.34 -3.86
C LEU A 423 28.61 6.56 -4.34
N GLY A 424 29.26 7.65 -3.89
CA GLY A 424 30.67 7.90 -4.20
C GLY A 424 31.65 6.87 -3.63
N LYS A 425 31.23 6.12 -2.61
CA LYS A 425 32.06 5.11 -1.92
C LYS A 425 31.53 3.68 -2.04
N ILE A 426 30.42 3.46 -2.73
CA ILE A 426 29.72 2.18 -2.80
C ILE A 426 30.61 1.01 -3.22
N ARG A 427 31.58 1.25 -4.16
CA ARG A 427 32.54 0.24 -4.62
C ARG A 427 33.55 -0.18 -3.54
N ASN A 428 33.75 0.62 -2.52
CA ASN A 428 34.63 0.30 -1.38
C ASN A 428 33.87 -0.51 -0.29
N VAL A 429 32.55 -0.44 -0.30
CA VAL A 429 31.67 -1.08 0.68
C VAL A 429 31.18 -2.43 0.17
N VAL A 430 30.67 -2.45 -1.06
CA VAL A 430 30.02 -3.63 -1.67
C VAL A 430 31.07 -4.51 -2.36
N LYS A 431 30.95 -5.83 -2.15
CA LYS A 431 31.79 -6.86 -2.74
C LYS A 431 30.95 -7.83 -3.57
N LYS A 432 31.62 -8.56 -4.44
CA LYS A 432 30.98 -9.65 -5.16
C LYS A 432 30.40 -10.67 -4.18
N ASP A 433 29.25 -11.25 -4.54
CA ASP A 433 28.49 -12.25 -3.78
C ASP A 433 27.87 -11.74 -2.46
N ASP A 434 27.83 -10.39 -2.26
CA ASP A 434 27.09 -9.80 -1.14
C ASP A 434 25.58 -9.99 -1.31
N THR A 435 24.89 -10.20 -0.15
CA THR A 435 23.45 -9.97 -0.03
C THR A 435 23.21 -8.61 0.61
N ILE A 436 22.48 -7.73 -0.09
CA ILE A 436 22.34 -6.31 0.26
C ILE A 436 20.88 -5.95 0.47
N LEU A 437 20.53 -5.52 1.68
CA LEU A 437 19.24 -4.87 1.96
C LEU A 437 19.36 -3.37 1.69
N VAL A 438 18.39 -2.80 0.96
CA VAL A 438 18.25 -1.35 0.76
C VAL A 438 16.89 -0.91 1.27
N LYS A 439 16.87 -0.05 2.31
CA LYS A 439 15.62 0.39 2.93
C LYS A 439 15.73 1.80 3.53
N ALA A 440 14.75 2.67 3.21
CA ALA A 440 14.61 4.02 3.75
C ALA A 440 13.17 4.52 3.60
N SER A 441 12.85 5.65 4.22
CA SER A 441 11.62 6.39 3.93
C SER A 441 11.58 6.84 2.47
N HIS A 442 10.38 6.93 1.91
CA HIS A 442 10.15 7.23 0.49
C HIS A 442 10.88 8.51 0.03
N GLY A 443 10.87 9.56 0.84
CA GLY A 443 11.53 10.83 0.53
C GLY A 443 13.06 10.78 0.43
N MET A 444 13.70 9.67 0.81
CA MET A 444 15.14 9.45 0.63
C MET A 444 15.53 9.05 -0.80
N GLU A 445 14.55 8.64 -1.63
CA GLU A 445 14.76 8.25 -3.03
C GLU A 445 15.82 7.17 -3.22
N PHE A 446 15.77 6.11 -2.40
CA PHE A 446 16.73 4.98 -2.44
C PHE A 446 16.61 4.04 -3.65
N PRO A 447 15.55 4.07 -4.49
CA PRO A 447 15.58 3.36 -5.78
C PRO A 447 16.81 3.67 -6.63
N GLU A 448 17.40 4.87 -6.53
CA GLU A 448 18.68 5.22 -7.20
C GLU A 448 19.83 4.30 -6.76
N ILE A 449 19.89 3.91 -5.49
CA ILE A 449 20.89 2.96 -4.99
C ILE A 449 20.70 1.58 -5.63
N ILE A 450 19.45 1.13 -5.75
CA ILE A 450 19.10 -0.14 -6.41
C ILE A 450 19.60 -0.12 -7.88
N ASP A 451 19.35 0.97 -8.60
CA ASP A 451 19.77 1.10 -10.00
C ASP A 451 21.30 1.05 -10.15
N VAL A 452 22.04 1.70 -9.25
CA VAL A 452 23.52 1.63 -9.23
C VAL A 452 24.00 0.23 -8.93
N LEU A 453 23.44 -0.44 -7.90
CA LEU A 453 23.82 -1.82 -7.54
C LEU A 453 23.58 -2.81 -8.68
N ARG A 454 22.47 -2.68 -9.42
CA ARG A 454 22.13 -3.53 -10.58
C ARG A 454 23.15 -3.42 -11.71
N GLN A 455 23.81 -2.26 -11.84
CA GLN A 455 24.78 -1.99 -12.91
C GLN A 455 26.24 -2.26 -12.50
N MET A 456 26.48 -2.61 -11.21
CA MET A 456 27.83 -2.88 -10.72
C MET A 456 28.42 -4.12 -11.41
N LYS A 457 29.69 -3.98 -11.83
CA LYS A 457 30.51 -5.08 -12.36
C LYS A 457 31.70 -5.28 -11.42
N PHE A 458 32.02 -6.52 -11.13
CA PHE A 458 33.10 -6.96 -10.24
C PHE A 458 34.20 -7.70 -11.01
#